data_4c1f457439421da2e12fda1e235700b2
#
_entry.id   4c1f457439421da2e12fda1e235700b2
#
_cell.length_a   1.000
_cell.length_b   1.000
_cell.length_c   1.000
_cell.angle_alpha   90.00
_cell.angle_beta   90.00
_cell.angle_gamma   90.00
#
_symmetry.space_group_name_H-M   'P 1'
#
loop_
_entity.id
_entity.type
_entity.pdbx_description
1 polymer ?
#
loop_
_entity_poly.entity_id
_entity_poly.type
_entity_poly.pdbx_seq_one_letter_code
_entity_poly.pdbx_strand_id
1 'polypeptide(L)'
;MRFTNLTRGAGIGSNCYRLELGEESVILDCGMHPEHVGHDATPLLEQIESSSIRTSILTHAHQDHLGCLPLLQASQPGMPVLMTQGTARIADIMLHNSVNVMTRQQEELKLTDYPLFSHRAIELAVRNWRHCPLERPLTLHGERAPAGGSAPFVTFYDAGHILGSTGVMIQSEGRKFFYTGDVNFEHSTIQKAALFPLEPVDALIVETTRGEQARAAGYDRSNE
;
A
#
# COMPACT_ATOMS: atom_id res chain seq x y z
N MET A 1 1.58 4.25 -19.61
CA MET A 1 1.29 4.30 -18.18
C MET A 1 0.65 5.64 -17.83
N ARG A 2 -0.42 5.64 -17.01
CA ARG A 2 -1.06 6.84 -16.44
C ARG A 2 -1.21 6.64 -14.93
N PHE A 3 -0.78 7.63 -14.15
CA PHE A 3 -0.89 7.63 -12.69
C PHE A 3 -2.04 8.53 -12.26
N THR A 4 -2.89 8.05 -11.35
CA THR A 4 -4.01 8.79 -10.77
C THR A 4 -3.94 8.72 -9.26
N ASN A 5 -3.94 9.87 -8.60
CA ASN A 5 -4.03 9.96 -7.15
C ASN A 5 -5.52 9.86 -6.75
N LEU A 6 -5.84 8.87 -5.95
CA LEU A 6 -7.19 8.63 -5.39
C LEU A 6 -7.28 9.00 -3.90
N THR A 7 -6.20 9.55 -3.32
CA THR A 7 -6.19 10.03 -1.94
C THR A 7 -7.18 11.18 -1.78
N ARG A 8 -8.05 11.10 -0.78
CA ARG A 8 -9.00 12.16 -0.47
C ARG A 8 -8.31 13.25 0.36
N GLY A 9 -8.38 14.50 -0.11
CA GLY A 9 -7.79 15.65 0.59
C GLY A 9 -6.30 15.85 0.30
N ALA A 10 -5.68 16.73 1.09
CA ALA A 10 -4.26 17.05 1.04
C ALA A 10 -3.59 16.67 2.37
N GLY A 11 -2.31 16.31 2.32
CA GLY A 11 -1.53 15.92 3.49
C GLY A 11 -1.40 14.41 3.68
N ILE A 12 -1.03 13.98 4.89
CA ILE A 12 -0.97 12.55 5.26
C ILE A 12 -2.41 12.04 5.38
N GLY A 13 -2.73 10.99 4.63
CA GLY A 13 -4.11 10.56 4.59
C GLY A 13 -4.30 9.14 4.05
N SER A 14 -5.42 8.90 3.43
CA SER A 14 -5.82 7.63 2.84
C SER A 14 -5.06 7.34 1.54
N ASN A 15 -3.77 6.97 1.63
CA ASN A 15 -2.93 6.71 0.45
C ASN A 15 -3.57 5.66 -0.45
N CYS A 16 -3.87 6.06 -1.68
CA CYS A 16 -4.46 5.17 -2.68
C CYS A 16 -4.16 5.73 -4.06
N TYR A 17 -3.50 4.93 -4.89
CA TYR A 17 -3.09 5.37 -6.22
C TYR A 17 -3.44 4.31 -7.25
N ARG A 18 -3.88 4.76 -8.42
CA ARG A 18 -4.12 3.90 -9.58
C ARG A 18 -3.02 4.12 -10.60
N LEU A 19 -2.39 3.02 -11.02
CA LEU A 19 -1.46 3.02 -12.15
C LEU A 19 -2.05 2.19 -13.28
N GLU A 20 -2.28 2.82 -14.43
CA GLU A 20 -2.78 2.19 -15.66
C GLU A 20 -1.61 1.73 -16.53
N LEU A 21 -1.67 0.47 -16.98
CA LEU A 21 -0.66 -0.26 -17.72
C LEU A 21 -1.28 -0.77 -19.04
N GLY A 22 -1.63 0.14 -19.95
CA GLY A 22 -2.46 -0.18 -21.11
C GLY A 22 -3.92 -0.41 -20.71
N GLU A 23 -4.45 -1.59 -21.00
CA GLU A 23 -5.84 -1.98 -20.65
C GLU A 23 -5.97 -2.47 -19.19
N GLU A 24 -4.88 -2.73 -18.51
CA GLU A 24 -4.85 -3.21 -17.14
C GLU A 24 -4.51 -2.08 -16.16
N SER A 25 -4.94 -2.20 -14.91
CA SER A 25 -4.59 -1.25 -13.85
C SER A 25 -4.19 -1.99 -12.58
N VAL A 26 -3.34 -1.35 -11.78
CA VAL A 26 -3.02 -1.77 -10.42
C VAL A 26 -3.37 -0.66 -9.45
N ILE A 27 -3.80 -1.05 -8.23
CA ILE A 27 -3.97 -0.13 -7.11
C ILE A 27 -2.75 -0.26 -6.21
N LEU A 28 -2.13 0.86 -5.89
CA LEU A 28 -1.00 0.97 -4.96
C LEU A 28 -1.53 1.53 -3.65
N ASP A 29 -1.51 0.71 -2.61
CA ASP A 29 -2.10 0.94 -1.30
C ASP A 29 -3.61 1.25 -1.34
N CYS A 30 -4.27 1.16 -0.21
CA CYS A 30 -5.66 1.55 -0.02
C CYS A 30 -5.87 1.88 1.47
N GLY A 31 -5.45 3.07 1.84
CA GLY A 31 -5.37 3.52 3.21
C GLY A 31 -6.64 4.14 3.76
N MET A 32 -6.63 4.38 5.06
CA MET A 32 -7.67 5.13 5.78
C MET A 32 -7.04 6.36 6.41
N HIS A 33 -7.69 7.50 6.28
CA HIS A 33 -7.21 8.76 6.86
C HIS A 33 -7.20 8.66 8.39
N PRO A 34 -6.07 9.00 9.07
CA PRO A 34 -5.93 8.80 10.50
C PRO A 34 -6.79 9.72 11.36
N GLU A 35 -7.13 10.91 10.87
CA GLU A 35 -7.86 11.94 11.61
C GLU A 35 -9.35 12.03 11.26
N HIS A 36 -9.80 11.34 10.21
CA HIS A 36 -11.19 11.36 9.78
C HIS A 36 -11.91 10.08 10.19
N VAL A 37 -13.24 10.11 10.15
CA VAL A 37 -14.11 8.96 10.47
C VAL A 37 -15.14 8.74 9.37
N GLY A 38 -15.68 7.53 9.29
CA GLY A 38 -16.67 7.18 8.29
C GLY A 38 -16.13 7.26 6.86
N HIS A 39 -16.97 7.65 5.93
CA HIS A 39 -16.59 7.75 4.51
C HIS A 39 -15.56 8.85 4.21
N ASP A 40 -15.46 9.88 5.05
CA ASP A 40 -14.45 10.92 4.88
C ASP A 40 -13.03 10.42 5.13
N ALA A 41 -12.89 9.30 5.86
CA ALA A 41 -11.61 8.63 6.06
C ALA A 41 -11.17 7.76 4.87
N THR A 42 -12.06 7.51 3.89
CA THR A 42 -11.75 6.61 2.76
C THR A 42 -11.15 7.37 1.58
N PRO A 43 -10.32 6.72 0.75
CA PRO A 43 -9.95 7.29 -0.55
C PRO A 43 -11.15 7.37 -1.49
N LEU A 44 -10.97 7.93 -2.68
CA LEU A 44 -12.00 8.10 -3.71
C LEU A 44 -12.31 6.76 -4.40
N LEU A 45 -12.77 5.76 -3.63
CA LEU A 45 -13.06 4.41 -4.13
C LEU A 45 -14.15 4.41 -5.21
N GLU A 46 -15.06 5.39 -5.19
CA GLU A 46 -16.09 5.58 -6.20
C GLU A 46 -15.55 5.90 -7.60
N GLN A 47 -14.29 6.32 -7.70
CA GLN A 47 -13.61 6.58 -8.98
C GLN A 47 -12.89 5.34 -9.53
N ILE A 48 -12.96 4.22 -8.82
CA ILE A 48 -12.34 2.96 -9.24
C ILE A 48 -13.34 2.18 -10.10
N GLU A 49 -13.17 2.25 -11.42
CA GLU A 49 -13.91 1.39 -12.34
C GLU A 49 -13.44 -0.06 -12.24
N SER A 50 -14.37 -0.96 -11.95
CA SER A 50 -14.08 -2.36 -11.60
C SER A 50 -13.42 -3.19 -12.71
N SER A 51 -13.65 -2.85 -13.98
CA SER A 51 -13.36 -3.75 -15.09
C SER A 51 -11.87 -3.90 -15.46
N SER A 52 -11.01 -2.97 -15.00
CA SER A 52 -9.59 -2.93 -15.40
C SER A 52 -8.61 -3.24 -14.29
N ILE A 53 -9.06 -3.36 -13.03
CA ILE A 53 -8.15 -3.61 -11.90
C ILE A 53 -7.73 -5.08 -11.88
N ARG A 54 -6.44 -5.33 -12.05
CA ARG A 54 -5.87 -6.69 -12.01
C ARG A 54 -5.40 -7.11 -10.64
N THR A 55 -4.84 -6.17 -9.88
CA THR A 55 -4.29 -6.44 -8.55
C THR A 55 -4.23 -5.18 -7.71
N SER A 56 -4.18 -5.35 -6.42
CA SER A 56 -3.70 -4.32 -5.50
C SER A 56 -2.34 -4.71 -4.95
N ILE A 57 -1.50 -3.73 -4.67
CA ILE A 57 -0.19 -3.90 -4.08
C ILE A 57 -0.19 -3.13 -2.77
N LEU A 58 0.08 -3.82 -1.67
CA LEU A 58 0.21 -3.21 -0.35
C LEU A 58 1.69 -3.09 0.00
N THR A 59 2.18 -1.85 0.14
CA THR A 59 3.58 -1.58 0.46
C THR A 59 3.92 -1.94 1.90
N HIS A 60 3.06 -1.59 2.85
CA HIS A 60 3.24 -1.89 4.27
C HIS A 60 1.93 -1.77 5.05
N ALA A 61 1.96 -2.10 6.35
CA ALA A 61 0.76 -2.29 7.15
C ALA A 61 0.41 -1.10 8.07
N HIS A 62 0.77 0.14 7.75
CA HIS A 62 0.21 1.30 8.43
C HIS A 62 -1.21 1.60 7.97
N GLN A 63 -2.00 2.21 8.86
CA GLN A 63 -3.44 2.41 8.65
C GLN A 63 -3.73 3.28 7.42
N ASP A 64 -2.91 4.28 7.17
CA ASP A 64 -3.03 5.20 6.04
C ASP A 64 -2.61 4.60 4.69
N HIS A 65 -2.12 3.34 4.67
CA HIS A 65 -1.82 2.55 3.47
C HIS A 65 -2.72 1.32 3.33
N LEU A 66 -3.22 0.76 4.44
CA LEU A 66 -3.95 -0.52 4.42
C LEU A 66 -5.42 -0.40 4.82
N GLY A 67 -5.81 0.68 5.55
CA GLY A 67 -7.05 0.71 6.32
C GLY A 67 -8.36 0.55 5.56
N CYS A 68 -8.38 0.83 4.25
CA CYS A 68 -9.54 0.63 3.38
C CYS A 68 -9.41 -0.58 2.44
N LEU A 69 -8.35 -1.39 2.57
CA LEU A 69 -8.14 -2.56 1.73
C LEU A 69 -9.32 -3.56 1.75
N PRO A 70 -9.99 -3.84 2.90
CA PRO A 70 -11.19 -4.70 2.90
C PRO A 70 -12.34 -4.14 2.09
N LEU A 71 -12.52 -2.81 2.02
CA LEU A 71 -13.54 -2.16 1.20
C LEU A 71 -13.24 -2.33 -0.29
N LEU A 72 -11.99 -2.11 -0.67
CA LEU A 72 -11.53 -2.31 -2.05
C LEU A 72 -11.74 -3.77 -2.47
N GLN A 73 -11.37 -4.75 -1.65
CA GLN A 73 -11.55 -6.16 -1.96
C GLN A 73 -13.02 -6.59 -1.99
N ALA A 74 -13.90 -5.96 -1.20
CA ALA A 74 -15.34 -6.21 -1.25
C ALA A 74 -15.95 -5.72 -2.58
N SER A 75 -15.47 -4.58 -3.12
CA SER A 75 -15.89 -4.07 -4.42
C SER A 75 -15.27 -4.82 -5.61
N GLN A 76 -14.16 -5.58 -5.38
CA GLN A 76 -13.38 -6.31 -6.37
C GLN A 76 -13.20 -7.79 -5.95
N PRO A 77 -14.27 -8.59 -5.90
CA PRO A 77 -14.19 -9.99 -5.45
C PRO A 77 -13.18 -10.80 -6.28
N GLY A 78 -12.28 -11.50 -5.59
CA GLY A 78 -11.26 -12.33 -6.24
C GLY A 78 -9.99 -11.59 -6.70
N MET A 79 -9.94 -10.26 -6.60
CA MET A 79 -8.73 -9.50 -6.91
C MET A 79 -7.59 -9.91 -5.98
N PRO A 80 -6.42 -10.32 -6.50
CA PRO A 80 -5.26 -10.61 -5.67
C PRO A 80 -4.70 -9.32 -5.04
N VAL A 81 -4.17 -9.46 -3.84
CA VAL A 81 -3.39 -8.41 -3.17
C VAL A 81 -1.97 -8.91 -2.96
N LEU A 82 -1.02 -8.24 -3.57
CA LEU A 82 0.39 -8.58 -3.51
C LEU A 82 1.07 -7.81 -2.37
N MET A 83 1.77 -8.51 -1.50
CA MET A 83 2.50 -7.93 -0.37
C MET A 83 3.55 -8.90 0.14
N THR A 84 4.49 -8.45 0.95
CA THR A 84 5.42 -9.37 1.64
C THR A 84 4.70 -10.17 2.72
N GLN A 85 5.31 -11.28 3.14
CA GLN A 85 4.78 -12.08 4.25
C GLN A 85 4.77 -11.29 5.57
N GLY A 86 5.78 -10.43 5.80
CA GLY A 86 5.84 -9.56 6.99
C GLY A 86 4.66 -8.59 7.02
N THR A 87 4.44 -7.88 5.93
CA THR A 87 3.28 -6.98 5.75
C THR A 87 1.97 -7.73 5.97
N ALA A 88 1.78 -8.92 5.37
CA ALA A 88 0.55 -9.68 5.51
C ALA A 88 0.23 -10.05 6.98
N ARG A 89 1.24 -10.44 7.76
CA ARG A 89 1.06 -10.80 9.18
C ARG A 89 0.66 -9.60 10.04
N ILE A 90 1.26 -8.44 9.80
CA ILE A 90 0.91 -7.21 10.52
C ILE A 90 -0.45 -6.69 10.06
N ALA A 91 -0.71 -6.71 8.75
CA ALA A 91 -1.97 -6.25 8.15
C ALA A 91 -3.20 -6.97 8.73
N ASP A 92 -3.12 -8.30 8.90
CA ASP A 92 -4.19 -9.10 9.49
C ASP A 92 -4.55 -8.59 10.91
N ILE A 93 -3.53 -8.42 11.76
CA ILE A 93 -3.70 -7.91 13.13
C ILE A 93 -4.23 -6.48 13.13
N MET A 94 -3.67 -5.60 12.29
CA MET A 94 -4.04 -4.19 12.23
C MET A 94 -5.48 -4.00 11.77
N LEU A 95 -5.93 -4.73 10.75
CA LEU A 95 -7.31 -4.65 10.26
C LEU A 95 -8.32 -5.15 11.30
N HIS A 96 -8.03 -6.26 12.00
CA HIS A 96 -8.88 -6.72 13.08
C HIS A 96 -8.96 -5.72 14.24
N ASN A 97 -7.84 -5.06 14.58
CA ASN A 97 -7.83 -3.96 15.55
C ASN A 97 -8.65 -2.75 15.05
N SER A 98 -8.57 -2.42 13.76
CA SER A 98 -9.35 -1.32 13.17
C SER A 98 -10.85 -1.53 13.32
N VAL A 99 -11.36 -2.77 13.16
CA VAL A 99 -12.78 -3.07 13.42
C VAL A 99 -13.15 -2.75 14.87
N ASN A 100 -12.31 -3.14 15.84
CA ASN A 100 -12.56 -2.86 17.26
C ASN A 100 -12.57 -1.35 17.56
N VAL A 101 -11.64 -0.58 16.94
CA VAL A 101 -11.60 0.88 17.06
C VAL A 101 -12.84 1.50 16.46
N MET A 102 -13.20 1.12 15.22
CA MET A 102 -14.40 1.62 14.54
C MET A 102 -15.69 1.30 15.30
N THR A 103 -15.82 0.12 15.92
CA THR A 103 -16.97 -0.24 16.74
C THR A 103 -17.08 0.67 17.95
N ARG A 104 -15.97 0.98 18.61
CA ARG A 104 -15.95 1.92 19.75
C ARG A 104 -16.31 3.34 19.30
N GLN A 105 -15.76 3.81 18.18
CA GLN A 105 -16.10 5.10 17.59
C GLN A 105 -17.58 5.20 17.19
N GLN A 106 -18.18 4.10 16.70
CA GLN A 106 -19.60 4.03 16.39
C GLN A 106 -20.45 4.35 17.62
N GLU A 107 -20.13 3.75 18.76
CA GLU A 107 -20.86 3.97 20.03
C GLU A 107 -20.67 5.39 20.55
N GLU A 108 -19.41 5.89 20.57
CA GLU A 108 -19.05 7.19 21.13
C GLU A 108 -19.59 8.36 20.29
N LEU A 109 -19.48 8.25 18.96
CA LEU A 109 -19.83 9.32 18.01
C LEU A 109 -21.22 9.15 17.40
N LYS A 110 -21.93 8.07 17.73
CA LYS A 110 -23.28 7.72 17.21
C LYS A 110 -23.29 7.66 15.68
N LEU A 111 -22.26 7.11 15.08
CA LEU A 111 -22.14 6.98 13.64
C LEU A 111 -23.11 5.91 13.12
N THR A 112 -23.81 6.21 12.03
CA THR A 112 -24.50 5.22 11.22
C THR A 112 -23.54 4.59 10.21
N ASP A 113 -23.81 3.39 9.70
CA ASP A 113 -23.02 2.70 8.69
C ASP A 113 -21.53 2.50 9.08
N TYR A 114 -21.28 2.23 10.36
CA TYR A 114 -19.98 2.01 10.95
C TYR A 114 -20.03 0.80 11.90
N PRO A 115 -19.04 -0.08 11.97
CA PRO A 115 -17.74 -0.03 11.29
C PRO A 115 -17.86 -0.21 9.77
N LEU A 116 -16.95 0.39 9.00
CA LEU A 116 -16.94 0.35 7.53
C LEU A 116 -16.80 -1.07 6.96
N PHE A 117 -16.21 -1.98 7.71
CA PHE A 117 -16.09 -3.40 7.39
C PHE A 117 -16.07 -4.24 8.67
N SER A 118 -16.30 -5.53 8.55
CA SER A 118 -16.37 -6.47 9.68
C SER A 118 -15.15 -7.39 9.73
N HIS A 119 -14.95 -8.09 10.85
CA HIS A 119 -13.99 -9.19 10.98
C HIS A 119 -14.17 -10.24 9.87
N ARG A 120 -15.42 -10.55 9.51
CA ARG A 120 -15.74 -11.48 8.43
C ARG A 120 -15.27 -10.99 7.06
N ALA A 121 -15.36 -9.70 6.80
CA ALA A 121 -14.85 -9.11 5.56
C ALA A 121 -13.32 -9.28 5.45
N ILE A 122 -12.60 -9.13 6.55
CA ILE A 122 -11.14 -9.36 6.61
C ILE A 122 -10.82 -10.83 6.32
N GLU A 123 -11.50 -11.79 6.96
CA GLU A 123 -11.29 -13.23 6.72
C GLU A 123 -11.50 -13.62 5.25
N LEU A 124 -12.42 -12.96 4.55
CA LEU A 124 -12.65 -13.16 3.11
C LEU A 124 -11.55 -12.50 2.28
N ALA A 125 -11.12 -11.30 2.65
CA ALA A 125 -10.08 -10.54 1.97
C ALA A 125 -8.74 -11.28 1.98
N VAL A 126 -8.32 -11.83 3.13
CA VAL A 126 -7.06 -12.57 3.33
C VAL A 126 -6.91 -13.75 2.36
N ARG A 127 -8.00 -14.37 1.90
CA ARG A 127 -7.96 -15.49 0.95
C ARG A 127 -7.31 -15.15 -0.39
N ASN A 128 -7.35 -13.87 -0.76
CA ASN A 128 -6.79 -13.37 -2.02
C ASN A 128 -5.39 -12.75 -1.85
N TRP A 129 -4.81 -12.77 -0.64
CA TRP A 129 -3.47 -12.26 -0.42
C TRP A 129 -2.41 -13.20 -0.98
N ARG A 130 -1.40 -12.63 -1.62
CA ARG A 130 -0.27 -13.35 -2.22
C ARG A 130 1.02 -12.83 -1.59
N HIS A 131 1.77 -13.74 -0.98
CA HIS A 131 3.04 -13.42 -0.33
C HIS A 131 4.16 -13.35 -1.37
N CYS A 132 4.72 -12.17 -1.55
CA CYS A 132 5.73 -11.88 -2.55
C CYS A 132 7.12 -11.83 -1.93
N PRO A 133 8.12 -12.49 -2.51
CA PRO A 133 9.52 -12.36 -2.11
C PRO A 133 10.08 -11.01 -2.58
N LEU A 134 11.12 -10.52 -1.88
CA LEU A 134 11.90 -9.36 -2.33
C LEU A 134 12.77 -9.71 -3.54
N GLU A 135 13.06 -8.69 -4.35
CA GLU A 135 14.04 -8.70 -5.45
C GLU A 135 13.78 -9.76 -6.54
N ARG A 136 12.54 -10.22 -6.66
CA ARG A 136 12.15 -11.19 -7.69
C ARG A 136 11.00 -10.63 -8.53
N PRO A 137 11.16 -10.53 -9.86
CA PRO A 137 10.09 -10.13 -10.74
C PRO A 137 8.93 -11.13 -10.72
N LEU A 138 7.72 -10.60 -10.55
CA LEU A 138 6.46 -11.34 -10.49
C LEU A 138 5.49 -10.77 -11.53
N THR A 139 4.55 -11.59 -11.98
CA THR A 139 3.38 -11.12 -12.73
C THR A 139 2.44 -10.34 -11.82
N LEU A 140 1.44 -9.65 -12.38
CA LEU A 140 0.38 -8.99 -11.60
C LEU A 140 -0.51 -9.97 -10.81
N HIS A 141 -0.37 -11.28 -11.02
CA HIS A 141 -1.05 -12.33 -10.24
C HIS A 141 -0.17 -12.88 -9.10
N GLY A 142 1.07 -12.37 -8.93
CA GLY A 142 2.01 -12.81 -7.91
C GLY A 142 2.78 -14.08 -8.26
N GLU A 143 2.72 -14.52 -9.52
CA GLU A 143 3.48 -15.66 -10.02
C GLU A 143 4.86 -15.21 -10.50
N ARG A 144 5.83 -16.14 -10.53
CA ARG A 144 7.16 -15.84 -11.05
C ARG A 144 7.09 -15.37 -12.51
N ALA A 145 7.69 -14.22 -12.79
CA ALA A 145 7.76 -13.71 -14.16
C ALA A 145 8.59 -14.64 -15.05
N PRO A 146 8.10 -14.94 -16.28
CA PRO A 146 8.89 -15.70 -17.23
C PRO A 146 10.08 -14.89 -17.75
N ALA A 147 11.21 -15.54 -17.99
CA ALA A 147 12.37 -14.89 -18.59
C ALA A 147 12.04 -14.38 -20.00
N GLY A 148 12.30 -13.09 -20.27
CA GLY A 148 12.06 -12.46 -21.57
C GLY A 148 10.57 -12.15 -21.87
N GLY A 149 9.69 -12.21 -20.87
CA GLY A 149 8.28 -11.83 -21.02
C GLY A 149 8.11 -10.32 -21.26
N SER A 150 7.05 -9.93 -21.97
CA SER A 150 6.66 -8.53 -22.22
C SER A 150 5.50 -8.04 -21.34
N ALA A 151 4.91 -8.93 -20.54
CA ALA A 151 3.79 -8.58 -19.64
C ALA A 151 4.23 -7.61 -18.53
N PRO A 152 3.31 -6.87 -17.89
CA PRO A 152 3.64 -6.08 -16.74
C PRO A 152 4.22 -6.94 -15.60
N PHE A 153 5.32 -6.48 -15.02
CA PHE A 153 5.99 -7.15 -13.91
C PHE A 153 6.08 -6.23 -12.69
N VAL A 154 6.02 -6.83 -11.51
CA VAL A 154 6.21 -6.15 -10.23
C VAL A 154 7.38 -6.77 -9.47
N THR A 155 8.22 -5.92 -8.88
CA THR A 155 9.34 -6.34 -8.02
C THR A 155 9.32 -5.52 -6.74
N PHE A 156 9.42 -6.20 -5.61
CA PHE A 156 9.40 -5.62 -4.27
C PHE A 156 10.83 -5.43 -3.76
N TYR A 157 11.12 -4.28 -3.16
CA TYR A 157 12.41 -3.94 -2.55
C TYR A 157 12.21 -3.49 -1.11
N ASP A 158 13.11 -3.84 -0.21
CA ASP A 158 13.01 -3.47 1.21
C ASP A 158 13.03 -1.94 1.36
N ALA A 159 12.00 -1.38 1.98
CA ALA A 159 11.87 0.05 2.22
C ALA A 159 12.45 0.50 3.59
N GLY A 160 12.89 -0.41 4.44
CA GLY A 160 13.53 -0.10 5.72
C GLY A 160 12.65 0.61 6.75
N HIS A 161 11.35 0.77 6.48
CA HIS A 161 10.43 1.57 7.28
C HIS A 161 9.86 0.78 8.47
N ILE A 162 9.10 -0.28 8.21
CA ILE A 162 8.64 -1.25 9.21
C ILE A 162 8.84 -2.67 8.70
N LEU A 163 8.65 -3.67 9.55
CA LEU A 163 8.80 -5.07 9.16
C LEU A 163 7.92 -5.41 7.95
N GLY A 164 8.57 -5.84 6.87
CA GLY A 164 7.92 -6.21 5.62
C GLY A 164 7.62 -5.06 4.67
N SER A 165 7.88 -3.81 5.05
CA SER A 165 7.66 -2.64 4.18
C SER A 165 8.47 -2.71 2.89
N THR A 166 7.89 -2.23 1.79
CA THR A 166 8.53 -2.30 0.47
C THR A 166 8.29 -1.06 -0.37
N GLY A 167 9.31 -0.70 -1.16
CA GLY A 167 9.12 0.01 -2.40
C GLY A 167 8.84 -0.97 -3.53
N VAL A 168 8.16 -0.52 -4.57
CA VAL A 168 7.65 -1.37 -5.65
C VAL A 168 8.06 -0.83 -7.00
N MET A 169 8.79 -1.67 -7.77
CA MET A 169 9.08 -1.43 -9.17
C MET A 169 8.02 -2.07 -10.04
N ILE A 170 7.40 -1.32 -10.93
CA ILE A 170 6.47 -1.83 -11.94
C ILE A 170 7.06 -1.56 -13.32
N GLN A 171 7.20 -2.62 -14.11
CA GLN A 171 7.74 -2.57 -15.46
C GLN A 171 6.65 -2.99 -16.44
N SER A 172 6.41 -2.18 -17.46
CA SER A 172 5.46 -2.47 -18.54
C SER A 172 5.88 -1.73 -19.82
N GLU A 173 5.85 -2.40 -20.95
CA GLU A 173 6.16 -1.81 -22.28
C GLU A 173 7.51 -1.08 -22.31
N GLY A 174 8.53 -1.64 -21.65
CA GLY A 174 9.87 -1.06 -21.59
C GLY A 174 10.03 0.14 -20.67
N ARG A 175 8.98 0.57 -19.96
CA ARG A 175 9.01 1.65 -18.97
C ARG A 175 9.04 1.11 -17.56
N LYS A 176 9.70 1.87 -16.67
CA LYS A 176 9.86 1.56 -15.25
C LYS A 176 9.22 2.66 -14.39
N PHE A 177 8.32 2.26 -13.54
CA PHE A 177 7.70 3.10 -12.53
C PHE A 177 8.10 2.60 -11.15
N PHE A 178 8.56 3.48 -10.26
CA PHE A 178 8.91 3.11 -8.90
C PHE A 178 8.07 3.91 -7.89
N TYR A 179 7.45 3.20 -6.96
CA TYR A 179 6.73 3.75 -5.82
C TYR A 179 7.42 3.33 -4.54
N THR A 180 7.84 4.28 -3.71
CA THR A 180 8.62 3.98 -2.51
C THR A 180 7.78 3.40 -1.38
N GLY A 181 6.45 3.66 -1.36
CA GLY A 181 5.73 3.62 -0.11
C GLY A 181 6.41 4.54 0.90
N ASP A 182 6.26 4.27 2.18
CA ASP A 182 7.05 4.92 3.22
C ASP A 182 8.44 4.31 3.29
N VAL A 183 9.47 5.15 3.38
CA VAL A 183 10.86 4.74 3.28
C VAL A 183 11.73 5.25 4.43
N ASN A 184 12.66 4.41 4.86
CA ASN A 184 13.69 4.83 5.81
C ASN A 184 15.07 4.43 5.29
N PHE A 185 15.93 5.42 5.03
CA PHE A 185 17.31 5.21 4.55
C PHE A 185 18.34 5.14 5.68
N GLU A 186 17.90 5.03 6.93
CA GLU A 186 18.78 4.90 8.08
C GLU A 186 18.59 3.54 8.76
N HIS A 187 19.65 2.99 9.30
CA HIS A 187 19.55 1.79 10.14
C HIS A 187 18.88 2.13 11.47
N SER A 188 17.97 1.29 11.89
CA SER A 188 17.40 1.31 13.24
C SER A 188 17.82 0.06 14.00
N THR A 189 17.43 -0.06 15.27
CA THR A 189 17.81 -1.18 16.13
C THR A 189 17.43 -2.55 15.57
N ILE A 190 16.28 -2.63 14.90
CA ILE A 190 15.71 -3.90 14.40
C ILE A 190 15.49 -3.91 12.89
N GLN A 191 15.60 -2.77 12.22
CA GLN A 191 15.33 -2.63 10.80
C GLN A 191 16.56 -2.08 10.07
N LYS A 192 16.91 -2.69 8.95
CA LYS A 192 17.95 -2.17 8.06
C LYS A 192 17.43 -0.98 7.28
N ALA A 193 18.33 -0.13 6.79
CA ALA A 193 18.01 0.91 5.84
C ALA A 193 17.41 0.32 4.55
N ALA A 194 16.60 1.12 3.85
CA ALA A 194 16.03 0.75 2.56
C ALA A 194 17.11 0.29 1.57
N LEU A 195 16.78 -0.74 0.81
CA LEU A 195 17.63 -1.27 -0.25
C LEU A 195 16.88 -1.17 -1.59
N PHE A 196 16.95 -0.02 -2.23
CA PHE A 196 16.31 0.26 -3.51
C PHE A 196 17.25 0.03 -4.70
N PRO A 197 16.72 -0.29 -5.88
CA PRO A 197 17.56 -0.44 -7.08
C PRO A 197 18.17 0.91 -7.49
N LEU A 198 19.42 0.87 -7.96
CA LEU A 198 20.15 2.05 -8.44
C LEU A 198 19.94 2.31 -9.95
N GLU A 199 19.11 1.51 -10.61
CA GLU A 199 18.82 1.66 -12.02
C GLU A 199 17.89 2.85 -12.30
N PRO A 200 18.03 3.53 -13.46
CA PRO A 200 17.13 4.60 -13.84
C PRO A 200 15.67 4.13 -13.96
N VAL A 201 14.74 4.99 -13.57
CA VAL A 201 13.29 4.80 -13.73
C VAL A 201 12.70 5.95 -14.55
N ASP A 202 11.61 5.67 -15.28
CA ASP A 202 10.91 6.69 -16.06
C ASP A 202 10.02 7.58 -15.18
N ALA A 203 9.52 7.03 -14.07
CA ALA A 203 8.74 7.78 -13.09
C ALA A 203 9.00 7.26 -11.66
N LEU A 204 9.11 8.20 -10.73
CA LEU A 204 9.31 7.96 -9.31
C LEU A 204 8.20 8.67 -8.52
N ILE A 205 7.49 7.91 -7.66
CA ILE A 205 6.63 8.46 -6.62
C ILE A 205 7.31 8.19 -5.29
N VAL A 206 7.62 9.27 -4.58
CA VAL A 206 8.32 9.23 -3.29
C VAL A 206 7.52 9.96 -2.23
N GLU A 207 7.49 9.41 -1.02
CA GLU A 207 6.92 10.08 0.14
C GLU A 207 7.75 11.32 0.51
N THR A 208 7.08 12.33 1.09
CA THR A 208 7.73 13.56 1.54
C THR A 208 7.21 13.99 2.92
N THR A 209 6.84 13.05 3.76
CA THR A 209 6.23 13.27 5.08
C THR A 209 6.98 14.27 5.96
N ARG A 210 8.32 14.28 5.85
CA ARG A 210 9.21 15.23 6.55
C ARG A 210 10.01 16.12 5.61
N GLY A 211 9.59 16.27 4.37
CA GLY A 211 10.35 16.99 3.34
C GLY A 211 10.59 18.47 3.63
N GLU A 212 9.74 19.12 4.42
CA GLU A 212 9.90 20.52 4.84
C GLU A 212 10.63 20.68 6.18
N GLN A 213 10.92 19.59 6.90
CA GLN A 213 11.54 19.63 8.20
C GLN A 213 13.07 19.56 8.08
N ALA A 214 13.76 20.67 8.32
CA ALA A 214 15.21 20.64 8.50
C ALA A 214 15.55 19.89 9.81
N ARG A 215 16.39 18.86 9.73
CA ARG A 215 16.95 18.24 10.95
C ARG A 215 17.83 19.25 11.67
N ALA A 216 17.71 19.30 12.99
CA ALA A 216 18.66 20.07 13.81
C ALA A 216 20.09 19.55 13.57
N ALA A 217 21.05 20.47 13.46
CA ALA A 217 22.45 20.09 13.31
C ALA A 217 22.88 19.25 14.53
N GLY A 218 23.41 18.05 14.27
CA GLY A 218 23.82 17.10 15.32
C GLY A 218 22.72 16.17 15.84
N TYR A 219 21.56 16.10 15.17
CA TYR A 219 20.55 15.08 15.49
C TYR A 219 21.12 13.68 15.22
N ASP A 220 21.21 12.87 16.26
CA ASP A 220 21.60 11.47 16.20
C ASP A 220 20.47 10.59 16.74
N ARG A 221 19.92 9.75 15.88
CA ARG A 221 18.81 8.85 16.20
C ARG A 221 19.18 7.73 17.19
N SER A 222 20.48 7.48 17.38
CA SER A 222 20.97 6.50 18.36
C SER A 222 20.74 6.91 19.82
N ASN A 223 20.31 8.16 20.06
CA ASN A 223 19.99 8.71 21.36
C ASN A 223 18.50 8.70 21.72
N GLU A 224 17.62 8.15 20.87
CA GLU A 224 16.20 7.86 21.14
C GLU A 224 16.02 6.39 21.56
#